data_b89bc6c14b7169d075de345d90a67761
#
_entry.id   b89bc6c14b7169d075de345d90a67761
#
_cell.length_a   1.000
_cell.length_b   1.000
_cell.length_c   1.000
_cell.angle_alpha   90.00
_cell.angle_beta   90.00
_cell.angle_gamma   90.00
#
_symmetry.space_group_name_H-M   'P 1'
#
loop_
_entity.id
_entity.type
_entity.pdbx_description
1 polymer ?
#
loop_
_entity_poly.entity_id
_entity_poly.type
_entity_poly.pdbx_seq_one_letter_code
_entity_poly.pdbx_strand_id
1 'polypeptide(L)'
;KLSPNVTDITEIARAVTDAGADGLTLINTLTGMRINVARRAPVLANATGGLSGPAVLPIAVRMIDAVTRAVDIPVIGMGGVTTSADALELMMAGASAVGVGTANFTDPLACPKIIDGLELLMDDLGIDSLEDLRTQVKQSR
;
A
#
# COMPACT_ATOMS: atom_id res chain seq x y z
N LYS A 1 0.48 1.18 -12.33
CA LYS A 1 0.28 0.38 -11.10
C LYS A 1 1.25 -0.78 -11.06
N LEU A 2 2.12 -0.81 -10.04
CA LEU A 2 3.18 -1.81 -9.92
C LEU A 2 2.71 -3.06 -9.19
N SER A 3 3.21 -4.22 -9.68
CA SER A 3 2.96 -5.53 -9.07
C SER A 3 3.99 -5.81 -7.98
N PRO A 4 3.59 -6.40 -6.84
CA PRO A 4 4.52 -6.87 -5.82
C PRO A 4 5.18 -8.23 -6.17
N ASN A 5 4.74 -8.87 -7.26
CA ASN A 5 5.17 -10.22 -7.65
C ASN A 5 6.47 -10.18 -8.47
N VAL A 6 7.46 -9.47 -7.96
CA VAL A 6 8.77 -9.25 -8.58
C VAL A 6 9.86 -9.33 -7.52
N THR A 7 11.08 -9.60 -7.93
CA THR A 7 12.22 -9.68 -7.01
C THR A 7 12.62 -8.29 -6.49
N ASP A 8 12.74 -7.31 -7.39
CA ASP A 8 13.01 -5.91 -7.07
C ASP A 8 12.02 -4.98 -7.77
N ILE A 9 11.13 -4.37 -6.99
CA ILE A 9 10.11 -3.45 -7.48
C ILE A 9 10.74 -2.09 -7.88
N THR A 10 11.92 -1.75 -7.37
CA THR A 10 12.58 -0.47 -7.64
C THR A 10 13.11 -0.40 -9.06
N GLU A 11 13.56 -1.52 -9.63
CA GLU A 11 13.96 -1.60 -11.04
C GLU A 11 12.80 -1.24 -11.97
N ILE A 12 11.62 -1.83 -11.70
CA ILE A 12 10.41 -1.55 -12.46
C ILE A 12 9.97 -0.08 -12.28
N ALA A 13 10.05 0.43 -11.04
CA ALA A 13 9.69 1.81 -10.73
C ALA A 13 10.56 2.80 -11.53
N ARG A 14 11.87 2.62 -11.55
CA ARG A 14 12.81 3.45 -12.34
C ARG A 14 12.50 3.38 -13.82
N ALA A 15 12.37 2.17 -14.38
CA ALA A 15 12.10 1.99 -15.80
C ALA A 15 10.79 2.69 -16.26
N VAL A 16 9.73 2.61 -15.42
CA VAL A 16 8.44 3.27 -15.72
C VAL A 16 8.55 4.79 -15.58
N THR A 17 9.32 5.29 -14.60
CA THR A 17 9.59 6.72 -14.42
C THR A 17 10.39 7.28 -15.60
N ASP A 18 11.45 6.59 -16.02
CA ASP A 18 12.29 6.96 -17.15
C ASP A 18 11.50 6.97 -18.48
N ALA A 19 10.47 6.14 -18.57
CA ALA A 19 9.54 6.11 -19.69
C ALA A 19 8.50 7.26 -19.68
N GLY A 20 8.51 8.13 -18.66
CA GLY A 20 7.69 9.34 -18.58
C GLY A 20 6.40 9.20 -17.77
N ALA A 21 6.34 8.30 -16.82
CA ALA A 21 5.20 8.25 -15.89
C ALA A 21 5.18 9.48 -14.98
N ASP A 22 3.99 10.06 -14.75
CA ASP A 22 3.78 11.22 -13.85
C ASP A 22 3.59 10.81 -12.39
N GLY A 23 3.31 9.55 -12.12
CA GLY A 23 3.12 8.99 -10.78
C GLY A 23 2.97 7.48 -10.79
N LEU A 24 3.19 6.86 -9.64
CA LEU A 24 3.09 5.42 -9.46
C LEU A 24 2.00 5.07 -8.46
N THR A 25 1.35 3.93 -8.67
CA THR A 25 0.54 3.28 -7.63
C THR A 25 1.12 1.92 -7.31
N LEU A 26 1.23 1.59 -6.05
CA LEU A 26 1.64 0.26 -5.56
C LEU A 26 1.05 -0.02 -4.18
N ILE A 27 0.77 -1.25 -3.83
CA ILE A 27 1.03 -2.48 -4.58
C ILE A 27 -0.27 -3.06 -5.18
N ASN A 28 -0.15 -3.86 -6.24
CA ASN A 28 -1.22 -4.78 -6.62
C ASN A 28 -1.24 -5.97 -5.64
N THR A 29 -2.14 -6.93 -5.84
CA THR A 29 -2.27 -8.12 -4.99
C THR A 29 -1.07 -9.06 -5.15
N LEU A 30 -0.73 -9.78 -4.08
CA LEU A 30 0.22 -10.90 -4.14
C LEU A 30 -0.44 -12.12 -4.76
N THR A 31 0.28 -12.83 -5.60
CA THR A 31 -0.23 -14.08 -6.18
C THR A 31 -0.27 -15.17 -5.11
N GLY A 32 -1.45 -15.73 -4.91
CA GLY A 32 -1.69 -16.81 -3.97
C GLY A 32 -2.52 -17.94 -4.58
N MET A 33 -2.61 -19.07 -3.87
CA MET A 33 -3.41 -20.23 -4.24
C MET A 33 -4.00 -20.90 -3.00
N ARG A 34 -5.21 -21.41 -3.11
CA ARG A 34 -5.82 -22.31 -2.12
C ARG A 34 -6.31 -23.58 -2.80
N ILE A 35 -6.12 -24.71 -2.12
CA ILE A 35 -6.61 -26.01 -2.55
C ILE A 35 -7.77 -26.43 -1.64
N ASN A 36 -8.88 -26.83 -2.23
CA ASN A 36 -9.96 -27.49 -1.51
C ASN A 36 -9.56 -28.95 -1.30
N VAL A 37 -9.29 -29.30 -0.04
CA VAL A 37 -8.76 -30.63 0.33
C VAL A 37 -9.75 -31.74 0.01
N ALA A 38 -11.04 -31.50 0.28
CA ALA A 38 -12.09 -32.51 0.01
C ALA A 38 -12.28 -32.76 -1.49
N ARG A 39 -12.24 -31.70 -2.30
CA ARG A 39 -12.37 -31.80 -3.76
C ARG A 39 -11.07 -32.14 -4.46
N ARG A 40 -9.92 -32.06 -3.77
CA ARG A 40 -8.57 -32.25 -4.32
C ARG A 40 -8.30 -31.39 -5.56
N ALA A 41 -8.78 -30.14 -5.54
CA ALA A 41 -8.71 -29.21 -6.67
C ALA A 41 -8.51 -27.77 -6.17
N PRO A 42 -7.98 -26.86 -7.01
CA PRO A 42 -7.93 -25.44 -6.68
C PRO A 42 -9.32 -24.89 -6.31
N VAL A 43 -9.34 -23.94 -5.36
CA VAL A 43 -10.57 -23.24 -4.96
C VAL A 43 -11.04 -22.31 -6.07
N LEU A 44 -10.11 -21.64 -6.74
CA LEU A 44 -10.37 -20.71 -7.83
C LEU A 44 -10.27 -21.43 -9.18
N ALA A 45 -11.15 -21.08 -10.12
CA ALA A 45 -11.14 -21.66 -11.48
C ALA A 45 -9.79 -21.42 -12.20
N ASN A 46 -9.16 -20.28 -11.99
CA ASN A 46 -7.85 -19.94 -12.57
C ASN A 46 -6.65 -20.47 -11.75
N ALA A 47 -6.88 -21.40 -10.83
CA ALA A 47 -5.92 -21.96 -9.89
C ALA A 47 -5.32 -20.94 -8.92
N THR A 48 -4.82 -19.82 -9.39
CA THR A 48 -4.24 -18.73 -8.59
C THR A 48 -5.15 -17.51 -8.55
N GLY A 49 -4.95 -16.63 -7.56
CA GLY A 49 -5.65 -15.37 -7.41
C GLY A 49 -4.87 -14.38 -6.56
N GLY A 50 -5.38 -13.17 -6.48
CA GLY A 50 -4.75 -12.10 -5.70
C GLY A 50 -5.05 -12.22 -4.21
N LEU A 51 -4.00 -12.27 -3.40
CA LEU A 51 -4.09 -12.09 -1.94
C LEU A 51 -4.10 -10.60 -1.63
N SER A 52 -5.13 -10.13 -0.90
CA SER A 52 -5.29 -8.77 -0.41
C SER A 52 -5.76 -8.79 1.06
N GLY A 53 -5.97 -7.61 1.64
CA GLY A 53 -6.42 -7.46 3.03
C GLY A 53 -5.24 -7.19 3.99
N PRO A 54 -5.48 -7.13 5.31
CA PRO A 54 -4.51 -6.64 6.30
C PRO A 54 -3.16 -7.35 6.29
N ALA A 55 -3.15 -8.64 5.93
CA ALA A 55 -1.92 -9.46 5.90
C ALA A 55 -0.85 -8.93 4.91
N VAL A 56 -1.24 -8.12 3.91
CA VAL A 56 -0.28 -7.60 2.92
C VAL A 56 0.29 -6.22 3.32
N LEU A 57 -0.21 -5.58 4.38
CA LEU A 57 0.22 -4.25 4.80
C LEU A 57 1.75 -4.13 4.98
N PRO A 58 2.44 -4.98 5.75
CA PRO A 58 3.88 -4.83 5.94
C PRO A 58 4.69 -5.00 4.65
N ILE A 59 4.16 -5.74 3.68
CA ILE A 59 4.76 -5.88 2.35
C ILE A 59 4.58 -4.58 1.56
N ALA A 60 3.38 -3.98 1.61
CA ALA A 60 3.10 -2.69 0.98
C ALA A 60 3.99 -1.58 1.55
N VAL A 61 4.08 -1.46 2.88
CA VAL A 61 4.95 -0.50 3.58
C VAL A 61 6.39 -0.59 3.08
N ARG A 62 6.98 -1.81 3.12
CA ARG A 62 8.34 -2.05 2.66
C ARG A 62 8.55 -1.65 1.20
N MET A 63 7.62 -2.02 0.32
CA MET A 63 7.74 -1.74 -1.11
C MET A 63 7.56 -0.25 -1.42
N ILE A 64 6.64 0.43 -0.74
CA ILE A 64 6.45 1.88 -0.87
C ILE A 64 7.71 2.61 -0.41
N ASP A 65 8.27 2.27 0.75
CA ASP A 65 9.52 2.87 1.24
C ASP A 65 10.67 2.69 0.22
N ALA A 66 10.83 1.49 -0.34
CA ALA A 66 11.87 1.22 -1.33
C ALA A 66 11.68 2.05 -2.62
N VAL A 67 10.44 2.12 -3.13
CA VAL A 67 10.14 2.85 -4.37
C VAL A 67 10.26 4.36 -4.17
N THR A 68 9.74 4.94 -3.07
CA THR A 68 9.81 6.38 -2.80
C THR A 68 11.24 6.90 -2.56
N ARG A 69 12.19 5.99 -2.27
CA ARG A 69 13.62 6.32 -2.25
C ARG A 69 14.28 6.18 -3.62
N ALA A 70 13.67 5.44 -4.54
CA ALA A 70 14.25 5.12 -5.83
C ALA A 70 13.82 6.07 -6.95
N VAL A 71 12.70 6.80 -6.77
CA VAL A 71 12.11 7.72 -7.76
C VAL A 71 11.61 9.00 -7.07
N ASP A 72 11.54 10.10 -7.84
CA ASP A 72 11.11 11.42 -7.35
C ASP A 72 9.64 11.75 -7.68
N ILE A 73 8.95 10.90 -8.46
CA ILE A 73 7.55 11.11 -8.82
C ILE A 73 6.59 10.65 -7.71
N PRO A 74 5.38 11.22 -7.61
CA PRO A 74 4.42 10.88 -6.57
C PRO A 74 4.04 9.40 -6.55
N VAL A 75 3.84 8.84 -5.35
CA VAL A 75 3.44 7.45 -5.12
C VAL A 75 2.11 7.41 -4.37
N ILE A 76 1.12 6.73 -4.94
CA ILE A 76 -0.11 6.36 -4.23
C ILE A 76 0.11 4.97 -3.63
N GLY A 77 0.20 4.90 -2.30
CA GLY A 77 0.37 3.65 -1.56
C GLY A 77 -0.96 2.93 -1.35
N MET A 78 -0.97 1.62 -1.56
CA MET A 78 -2.14 0.78 -1.27
C MET A 78 -1.73 -0.64 -0.93
N GLY A 79 -2.55 -1.31 -0.11
CA GLY A 79 -2.38 -2.70 0.29
C GLY A 79 -2.54 -2.89 1.78
N GLY A 80 -3.63 -3.52 2.18
CA GLY A 80 -3.88 -3.92 3.57
C GLY A 80 -4.47 -2.85 4.49
N VAL A 81 -4.68 -1.64 4.01
CA VAL A 81 -5.20 -0.51 4.81
C VAL A 81 -6.64 -0.78 5.27
N THR A 82 -6.85 -0.72 6.59
CA THR A 82 -8.14 -0.90 7.26
C THR A 82 -8.41 0.15 8.33
N THR A 83 -7.38 0.83 8.81
CA THR A 83 -7.45 1.86 9.86
C THR A 83 -6.71 3.13 9.47
N SER A 84 -6.94 4.20 10.21
CA SER A 84 -6.20 5.46 10.06
C SER A 84 -4.70 5.28 10.33
N ALA A 85 -4.34 4.42 11.29
CA ALA A 85 -2.95 4.10 11.59
C ALA A 85 -2.27 3.41 10.40
N ASP A 86 -2.95 2.46 9.71
CA ASP A 86 -2.41 1.81 8.51
C ASP A 86 -2.18 2.84 7.38
N ALA A 87 -3.12 3.78 7.21
CA ALA A 87 -2.99 4.84 6.21
C ALA A 87 -1.81 5.76 6.53
N LEU A 88 -1.67 6.16 7.78
CA LEU A 88 -0.55 6.99 8.25
C LEU A 88 0.79 6.27 8.06
N GLU A 89 0.86 4.96 8.32
CA GLU A 89 2.04 4.13 8.12
C GLU A 89 2.50 4.14 6.64
N LEU A 90 1.58 4.03 5.68
CA LEU A 90 1.93 4.16 4.26
C LEU A 90 2.45 5.56 3.90
N MET A 91 1.88 6.61 4.49
CA MET A 91 2.36 7.98 4.30
C MET A 91 3.75 8.18 4.91
N MET A 92 4.02 7.61 6.09
CA MET A 92 5.35 7.58 6.71
C MET A 92 6.38 6.82 5.87
N ALA A 93 5.95 5.79 5.13
CA ALA A 93 6.79 5.10 4.15
C ALA A 93 7.05 5.94 2.88
N GLY A 94 6.43 7.11 2.75
CA GLY A 94 6.66 8.07 1.66
C GLY A 94 5.53 8.18 0.65
N ALA A 95 4.39 7.49 0.84
CA ALA A 95 3.24 7.65 -0.04
C ALA A 95 2.70 9.09 -0.01
N SER A 96 2.35 9.63 -1.17
CA SER A 96 1.74 10.96 -1.34
C SER A 96 0.23 10.92 -1.12
N ALA A 97 -0.37 9.76 -1.34
CA ALA A 97 -1.79 9.47 -1.09
C ALA A 97 -1.96 7.99 -0.79
N VAL A 98 -3.10 7.61 -0.23
CA VAL A 98 -3.41 6.23 0.16
C VAL A 98 -4.66 5.74 -0.55
N GLY A 99 -4.58 4.52 -1.10
CA GLY A 99 -5.71 3.81 -1.69
C GLY A 99 -6.25 2.73 -0.74
N VAL A 100 -7.55 2.75 -0.48
CA VAL A 100 -8.25 1.73 0.33
C VAL A 100 -9.04 0.83 -0.58
N GLY A 101 -8.72 -0.47 -0.58
CA GLY A 101 -9.36 -1.47 -1.45
C GLY A 101 -10.28 -2.41 -0.68
N THR A 102 -9.74 -3.55 -0.27
CA THR A 102 -10.47 -4.68 0.32
C THR A 102 -11.35 -4.31 1.53
N ALA A 103 -10.93 -3.33 2.35
CA ALA A 103 -11.71 -2.90 3.50
C ALA A 103 -13.12 -2.42 3.14
N ASN A 104 -13.32 -1.82 1.95
CA ASN A 104 -14.63 -1.37 1.49
C ASN A 104 -15.64 -2.51 1.25
N PHE A 105 -15.17 -3.74 1.07
CA PHE A 105 -16.06 -4.92 0.91
C PHE A 105 -16.61 -5.40 2.27
N THR A 106 -15.89 -5.15 3.35
CA THR A 106 -16.30 -5.52 4.71
C THR A 106 -17.00 -4.36 5.43
N ASP A 107 -16.58 -3.13 5.14
CA ASP A 107 -17.16 -1.89 5.68
C ASP A 107 -17.26 -0.83 4.59
N PRO A 108 -18.46 -0.56 4.03
CA PRO A 108 -18.65 0.48 3.01
C PRO A 108 -18.27 1.89 3.46
N LEU A 109 -18.16 2.11 4.79
CA LEU A 109 -17.75 3.38 5.39
C LEU A 109 -16.27 3.40 5.80
N ALA A 110 -15.47 2.43 5.33
CA ALA A 110 -14.05 2.36 5.67
C ALA A 110 -13.29 3.65 5.34
N CYS A 111 -13.47 4.20 4.14
CA CYS A 111 -12.79 5.44 3.75
C CYS A 111 -13.16 6.65 4.63
N PRO A 112 -14.44 7.00 4.84
CA PRO A 112 -14.81 8.06 5.77
C PRO A 112 -14.21 7.87 7.17
N LYS A 113 -14.33 6.67 7.75
CA LYS A 113 -13.80 6.37 9.09
C LYS A 113 -12.28 6.54 9.17
N ILE A 114 -11.55 6.15 8.12
CA ILE A 114 -10.10 6.34 8.04
C ILE A 114 -9.77 7.83 7.97
N ILE A 115 -10.49 8.63 7.20
CA ILE A 115 -10.28 10.07 7.07
C ILE A 115 -10.53 10.76 8.42
N ASP A 116 -11.70 10.53 9.03
CA ASP A 116 -12.06 11.13 10.32
C ASP A 116 -11.05 10.74 11.42
N GLY A 117 -10.61 9.48 11.42
CA GLY A 117 -9.65 8.98 12.38
C GLY A 117 -8.22 9.47 12.14
N LEU A 118 -7.86 9.89 10.92
CA LEU A 118 -6.53 10.46 10.64
C LEU A 118 -6.33 11.79 11.36
N GLU A 119 -7.33 12.68 11.34
CA GLU A 119 -7.24 13.97 12.03
C GLU A 119 -7.02 13.77 13.53
N LEU A 120 -7.81 12.91 14.17
CA LEU A 120 -7.67 12.59 15.59
C LEU A 120 -6.31 11.97 15.93
N LEU A 121 -5.84 11.06 15.08
CA LEU A 121 -4.55 10.40 15.29
C LEU A 121 -3.37 11.38 15.12
N MET A 122 -3.45 12.30 14.18
CA MET A 122 -2.44 13.33 13.99
C MET A 122 -2.37 14.28 15.18
N ASP A 123 -3.53 14.70 15.71
CA ASP A 123 -3.61 15.53 16.92
C ASP A 123 -2.97 14.81 18.12
N ASP A 124 -3.31 13.55 18.35
CA ASP A 124 -2.77 12.73 19.46
C ASP A 124 -1.25 12.53 19.36
N LEU A 125 -0.71 12.48 18.14
CA LEU A 125 0.72 12.30 17.87
C LEU A 125 1.50 13.62 17.74
N GLY A 126 0.82 14.77 17.78
CA GLY A 126 1.42 16.08 17.59
C GLY A 126 1.99 16.29 16.18
N ILE A 127 1.27 15.78 15.16
CA ILE A 127 1.63 15.87 13.75
C ILE A 127 0.83 17.01 13.12
N ASP A 128 1.46 18.14 12.88
CA ASP A 128 0.82 19.34 12.33
C ASP A 128 0.54 19.23 10.82
N SER A 129 1.38 18.45 10.09
CA SER A 129 1.18 18.25 8.66
C SER A 129 1.70 16.89 8.17
N LEU A 130 1.03 16.31 7.17
CA LEU A 130 1.48 15.08 6.51
C LEU A 130 2.79 15.27 5.73
N GLU A 131 3.07 16.48 5.26
CA GLU A 131 4.31 16.81 4.55
C GLU A 131 5.51 16.77 5.50
N ASP A 132 5.38 17.32 6.71
CA ASP A 132 6.41 17.30 7.74
C ASP A 132 6.71 15.88 8.20
N LEU A 133 5.64 15.04 8.35
CA LEU A 133 5.79 13.65 8.71
C LEU A 133 6.64 12.87 7.70
N ARG A 134 6.38 13.04 6.41
CA ARG A 134 7.16 12.40 5.33
C ARG A 134 8.64 12.79 5.37
N THR A 135 8.93 14.03 5.74
CA THR A 135 10.29 14.54 5.87
C THR A 135 11.00 13.98 7.11
N GLN A 136 10.30 13.91 8.25
CA GLN A 136 10.85 13.40 9.52
C GLN A 136 11.30 11.94 9.42
N VAL A 137 10.51 11.07 8.80
CA VAL A 137 10.85 9.64 8.66
C VAL A 137 12.06 9.45 7.74
N LYS A 138 12.22 10.28 6.70
CA LYS A 138 13.40 10.25 5.83
C LYS A 138 14.69 10.64 6.56
N GLN A 139 14.61 11.51 7.57
CA GLN A 139 15.76 11.97 8.34
C GLN A 139 16.18 11.04 9.47
N SER A 140 15.29 10.17 9.94
CA SER A 140 15.54 9.26 11.07
C SER A 140 16.24 7.95 10.69
N ARG A 141 16.70 7.83 9.44
CA ARG A 141 17.32 6.61 8.88
C ARG A 141 18.68 6.94 8.19
#